data_fb6518c042e443f93eadd27d0c90aa88
#
_entry.id   fb6518c042e443f93eadd27d0c90aa88
#
_cell.length_a   1.000
_cell.length_b   1.000
_cell.length_c   1.000
_cell.angle_alpha   90.00
_cell.angle_beta   90.00
_cell.angle_gamma   90.00
#
_symmetry.space_group_name_H-M   'P 1'
#
loop_
_entity.id
_entity.type
_entity.pdbx_description
1 polymer ?
#
loop_
_entity_poly.entity_id
_entity_poly.type
_entity_poly.pdbx_seq_one_letter_code
_entity_poly.pdbx_strand_id
1 'polypeptide(L)'
;MTINFKDLIYPKVSRLKMNDFQDLDHIEGVSISITCANLYKKPRDDLVMFYFRDGANYASVYTQSKIVSENIKWNLNIKSKKIKSLIINARNANAFTGLEGYKGLKEIAEETSLLLSKKQKEDENYPKNISPNEIIFGCTGTIGEKYPTQKIKESIPILVDKIKYTQNKLIWMKAALGIMTTDLKPKLVMEECEIGKKKVKIYGIAKGSGMIFPNMATTLGYIFTDADLSNDILNELLKKNIETTFNAISTDGDTSTNDMVSIFSTGKVKNSKIKNINDKKIKNFNGALHSVLLNLSKRVVADGEGASKFITINVIKSKNEKDAKKIAFSIANSNLVKTAIAGEDPNWGRIIMAIGKSGINIDLKKLSINFGNIKIIDKGQLVNNYKESEVANYMKQQTIDISVSLNTGQKKFTAYTMDLTKKYIEINADYRT
;
A
#
# COMPACT_ATOMS: atom_id res chain seq x y z
N MET A 1 -25.18 19.02 13.45
CA MET A 1 -23.83 18.70 13.93
C MET A 1 -22.91 18.72 12.73
N THR A 2 -22.04 19.70 12.63
CA THR A 2 -21.01 19.75 11.56
C THR A 2 -19.92 18.79 11.98
N ILE A 3 -19.85 17.63 11.34
CA ILE A 3 -18.78 16.65 11.58
C ILE A 3 -17.48 17.28 11.09
N ASN A 4 -16.56 17.56 12.00
CA ASN A 4 -15.23 18.06 11.64
C ASN A 4 -14.45 16.92 11.00
N PHE A 5 -14.15 17.04 9.71
CA PHE A 5 -13.39 16.04 8.95
C PHE A 5 -12.07 15.64 9.63
N LYS A 6 -11.42 16.60 10.31
CA LYS A 6 -10.18 16.33 11.04
C LYS A 6 -10.37 15.30 12.15
N ASP A 7 -11.53 15.27 12.81
CA ASP A 7 -11.80 14.34 13.91
C ASP A 7 -12.10 12.91 13.42
N LEU A 8 -12.60 12.75 12.19
CA LEU A 8 -12.79 11.45 11.53
C LEU A 8 -11.47 10.85 11.02
N ILE A 9 -10.55 11.71 10.59
CA ILE A 9 -9.29 11.34 9.95
C ILE A 9 -8.18 11.06 10.96
N TYR A 10 -8.26 11.66 12.14
CA TYR A 10 -7.25 11.57 13.21
C TYR A 10 -7.87 11.03 14.50
N PRO A 11 -8.20 9.74 14.57
CA PRO A 11 -8.54 9.17 15.88
C PRO A 11 -7.34 9.39 16.81
N LYS A 12 -7.62 9.75 18.07
CA LYS A 12 -6.65 10.16 19.10
C LYS A 12 -5.51 9.14 19.40
N VAL A 13 -5.48 8.00 18.73
CA VAL A 13 -4.67 6.83 19.07
C VAL A 13 -3.30 6.80 18.38
N SER A 14 -3.17 7.32 17.16
CA SER A 14 -1.86 7.36 16.48
C SER A 14 -1.11 8.65 16.81
N ARG A 15 0.04 8.53 17.47
CA ARG A 15 0.91 9.65 17.88
C ARG A 15 1.67 10.26 16.69
N LEU A 16 1.81 9.54 15.58
CA LEU A 16 2.55 10.03 14.43
C LEU A 16 1.71 11.03 13.63
N LYS A 17 2.22 12.26 13.52
CA LYS A 17 1.62 13.27 12.63
C LYS A 17 1.86 12.84 11.17
N MET A 18 0.78 12.61 10.46
CA MET A 18 0.80 12.48 9.01
C MET A 18 0.49 13.84 8.40
N ASN A 19 1.08 14.16 7.25
CA ASN A 19 0.74 15.37 6.50
C ASN A 19 -0.76 15.45 6.26
N ASP A 20 -1.29 16.68 6.18
CA ASP A 20 -2.70 16.94 6.00
C ASP A 20 -3.28 16.14 4.83
N PHE A 21 -4.55 15.82 4.98
CA PHE A 21 -5.33 15.10 4.02
C PHE A 21 -5.55 15.97 2.79
N GLN A 22 -5.12 15.51 1.61
CA GLN A 22 -5.42 16.23 0.38
C GLN A 22 -6.90 16.11 0.07
N ASP A 23 -7.48 17.22 -0.41
CA ASP A 23 -8.88 17.30 -0.78
C ASP A 23 -9.07 16.60 -2.13
N LEU A 24 -9.58 15.37 -2.09
CA LEU A 24 -9.84 14.58 -3.29
C LEU A 24 -11.13 15.05 -3.95
N ASP A 25 -11.01 15.60 -5.14
CA ASP A 25 -12.13 15.93 -6.02
C ASP A 25 -12.54 14.71 -6.86
N HIS A 26 -13.41 14.89 -7.83
CA HIS A 26 -13.81 13.83 -8.76
C HIS A 26 -12.66 13.45 -9.71
N ILE A 27 -12.45 12.15 -9.93
CA ILE A 27 -11.63 11.61 -11.03
C ILE A 27 -12.53 11.00 -12.09
N GLU A 28 -12.45 11.51 -13.30
CA GLU A 28 -13.40 11.15 -14.35
C GLU A 28 -13.24 9.68 -14.77
N GLY A 29 -14.39 9.01 -14.93
CA GLY A 29 -14.44 7.60 -15.34
C GLY A 29 -14.36 6.60 -14.20
N VAL A 30 -14.25 7.03 -12.93
CA VAL A 30 -14.31 6.18 -11.74
C VAL A 30 -15.58 6.45 -10.98
N SER A 31 -16.38 5.44 -10.72
CA SER A 31 -17.53 5.47 -9.81
C SER A 31 -17.26 4.55 -8.63
N ILE A 32 -17.65 4.97 -7.43
CA ILE A 32 -17.40 4.23 -6.19
C ILE A 32 -18.73 3.96 -5.51
N SER A 33 -18.95 2.73 -5.07
CA SER A 33 -20.07 2.38 -4.22
C SER A 33 -19.60 1.53 -3.04
N ILE A 34 -20.28 1.67 -1.92
CA ILE A 34 -19.87 1.07 -0.66
C ILE A 34 -21.11 0.59 0.09
N THR A 35 -21.00 -0.56 0.74
CA THR A 35 -22.07 -1.08 1.57
C THR A 35 -21.53 -1.93 2.71
N CYS A 36 -22.39 -2.16 3.70
CA CYS A 36 -22.20 -3.15 4.75
C CYS A 36 -22.76 -4.49 4.26
N ALA A 37 -21.86 -5.45 4.03
CA ALA A 37 -22.23 -6.83 3.69
C ALA A 37 -22.34 -7.72 4.94
N ASN A 38 -22.31 -7.12 6.14
CA ASN A 38 -22.37 -7.81 7.44
C ASN A 38 -21.28 -8.88 7.59
N LEU A 39 -20.05 -8.55 7.17
CA LEU A 39 -18.89 -9.43 7.31
C LEU A 39 -18.31 -9.37 8.74
N TYR A 40 -18.50 -8.25 9.43
CA TYR A 40 -18.15 -8.05 10.84
C TYR A 40 -19.35 -8.29 11.77
N LYS A 41 -19.07 -8.63 13.03
CA LYS A 41 -20.11 -8.74 14.08
C LYS A 41 -20.82 -7.40 14.33
N LYS A 42 -20.06 -6.30 14.31
CA LYS A 42 -20.61 -4.92 14.39
C LYS A 42 -20.76 -4.38 12.97
N PRO A 43 -21.96 -3.91 12.57
CA PRO A 43 -22.20 -3.36 11.24
C PRO A 43 -21.25 -2.20 10.93
N ARG A 44 -20.58 -2.30 9.77
CA ARG A 44 -19.76 -1.24 9.20
C ARG A 44 -19.69 -1.44 7.69
N ASP A 45 -19.27 -0.41 6.97
CA ASP A 45 -18.92 -0.55 5.57
C ASP A 45 -17.72 -1.51 5.43
N ASP A 46 -17.90 -2.61 4.69
CA ASP A 46 -16.93 -3.70 4.58
C ASP A 46 -16.83 -4.29 3.16
N LEU A 47 -17.62 -3.75 2.23
CA LEU A 47 -17.61 -4.12 0.82
C LEU A 47 -17.61 -2.87 -0.05
N VAL A 48 -16.59 -2.74 -0.90
CA VAL A 48 -16.33 -1.59 -1.76
C VAL A 48 -16.28 -2.01 -3.21
N MET A 49 -16.93 -1.28 -4.11
CA MET A 49 -16.84 -1.46 -5.56
C MET A 49 -16.33 -0.17 -6.22
N PHE A 50 -15.29 -0.31 -7.03
CA PHE A 50 -14.90 0.67 -8.03
C PHE A 50 -15.41 0.21 -9.38
N TYR A 51 -16.16 1.05 -10.06
CA TYR A 51 -16.73 0.78 -11.36
C TYR A 51 -16.19 1.75 -12.40
N PHE A 52 -15.75 1.19 -13.52
CA PHE A 52 -15.19 1.93 -14.66
C PHE A 52 -16.16 1.82 -15.84
N ARG A 53 -16.97 2.85 -16.03
CA ARG A 53 -18.04 2.85 -17.03
C ARG A 53 -17.55 2.47 -18.43
N ASP A 54 -16.41 3.03 -18.88
CA ASP A 54 -15.81 2.74 -20.19
C ASP A 54 -14.77 1.63 -20.15
N GLY A 55 -14.59 1.02 -18.98
CA GLY A 55 -13.48 0.15 -18.68
C GLY A 55 -12.18 0.94 -18.47
N ALA A 56 -11.31 0.42 -17.64
CA ALA A 56 -10.00 0.99 -17.38
C ALA A 56 -8.88 0.07 -17.89
N ASN A 57 -7.87 0.63 -18.51
CA ASN A 57 -6.58 -0.05 -18.66
C ASN A 57 -5.98 -0.23 -17.27
N TYR A 58 -5.23 -1.31 -17.04
CA TYR A 58 -4.72 -1.59 -15.71
C TYR A 58 -3.39 -2.33 -15.72
N ALA A 59 -2.70 -2.26 -14.61
CA ALA A 59 -1.59 -3.13 -14.27
C ALA A 59 -1.65 -3.44 -12.78
N SER A 60 -1.16 -4.62 -12.40
CA SER A 60 -1.12 -5.05 -11.00
C SER A 60 0.18 -5.78 -10.69
N VAL A 61 0.67 -5.60 -9.48
CA VAL A 61 1.71 -6.42 -8.86
C VAL A 61 1.11 -7.12 -7.65
N TYR A 62 1.55 -8.36 -7.43
CA TYR A 62 0.99 -9.24 -6.40
C TYR A 62 2.08 -9.79 -5.50
N THR A 63 1.69 -10.31 -4.33
CA THR A 63 2.57 -11.01 -3.39
C THR A 63 3.38 -12.12 -4.07
N GLN A 64 4.62 -12.29 -3.63
CA GLN A 64 5.48 -13.44 -3.99
C GLN A 64 5.40 -14.57 -2.96
N SER A 65 4.46 -14.50 -2.01
CA SER A 65 4.18 -15.62 -1.11
C SER A 65 3.95 -16.91 -1.92
N LYS A 66 4.44 -18.03 -1.42
CA LYS A 66 4.18 -19.34 -2.06
C LYS A 66 2.75 -19.82 -1.82
N ILE A 67 2.08 -19.23 -0.85
CA ILE A 67 0.65 -19.44 -0.57
C ILE A 67 -0.07 -18.15 -0.94
N VAL A 68 -0.73 -18.14 -2.09
CA VAL A 68 -1.50 -16.99 -2.58
C VAL A 68 -3.00 -17.20 -2.38
N SER A 69 -3.71 -16.12 -2.09
CA SER A 69 -5.16 -16.11 -1.93
C SER A 69 -5.90 -16.40 -3.25
N GLU A 70 -7.15 -16.84 -3.14
CA GLU A 70 -7.95 -17.21 -4.30
C GLU A 70 -8.28 -16.01 -5.19
N ASN A 71 -8.42 -14.80 -4.61
CA ASN A 71 -8.62 -13.60 -5.41
C ASN A 71 -7.40 -13.23 -6.27
N ILE A 72 -6.17 -13.49 -5.80
CA ILE A 72 -4.97 -13.28 -6.63
C ILE A 72 -4.92 -14.31 -7.75
N LYS A 73 -5.24 -15.59 -7.48
CA LYS A 73 -5.35 -16.63 -8.52
C LYS A 73 -6.41 -16.26 -9.58
N TRP A 74 -7.56 -15.72 -9.12
CA TRP A 74 -8.58 -15.20 -10.02
C TRP A 74 -8.04 -14.07 -10.90
N ASN A 75 -7.44 -13.05 -10.29
CA ASN A 75 -6.93 -11.88 -10.98
C ASN A 75 -5.83 -12.22 -11.99
N LEU A 76 -4.96 -13.19 -11.68
CA LEU A 76 -3.91 -13.67 -12.60
C LEU A 76 -4.48 -14.41 -13.82
N ASN A 77 -5.68 -14.96 -13.72
CA ASN A 77 -6.38 -15.66 -14.80
C ASN A 77 -7.22 -14.72 -15.70
N ILE A 78 -7.33 -13.43 -15.35
CA ILE A 78 -8.02 -12.44 -16.15
C ILE A 78 -7.31 -12.25 -17.50
N LYS A 79 -8.08 -12.41 -18.60
CA LYS A 79 -7.58 -12.23 -19.98
C LYS A 79 -8.02 -10.91 -20.60
N SER A 80 -8.96 -10.20 -19.97
CA SER A 80 -9.45 -8.92 -20.48
C SER A 80 -8.35 -7.86 -20.44
N LYS A 81 -8.26 -7.06 -21.50
CA LYS A 81 -7.36 -5.90 -21.55
C LYS A 81 -7.87 -4.72 -20.77
N LYS A 82 -9.17 -4.67 -20.49
CA LYS A 82 -9.81 -3.62 -19.68
C LYS A 82 -10.60 -4.25 -18.55
N ILE A 83 -10.60 -3.56 -17.41
CA ILE A 83 -11.39 -3.93 -16.25
C ILE A 83 -12.59 -3.00 -16.13
N LYS A 84 -13.75 -3.58 -15.83
CA LYS A 84 -15.01 -2.87 -15.58
C LYS A 84 -15.28 -2.67 -14.11
N SER A 85 -14.80 -3.56 -13.24
CA SER A 85 -15.01 -3.41 -11.80
C SER A 85 -13.88 -4.02 -10.98
N LEU A 86 -13.56 -3.35 -9.87
CA LEU A 86 -12.76 -3.87 -8.77
C LEU A 86 -13.68 -3.97 -7.54
N ILE A 87 -13.82 -5.17 -6.97
CA ILE A 87 -14.59 -5.42 -5.75
C ILE A 87 -13.63 -5.77 -4.64
N ILE A 88 -13.77 -5.09 -3.48
CA ILE A 88 -12.88 -5.29 -2.34
C ILE A 88 -13.74 -5.63 -1.12
N ASN A 89 -13.47 -6.77 -0.49
CA ASN A 89 -14.04 -7.10 0.80
C ASN A 89 -13.00 -7.02 1.92
N ALA A 90 -13.43 -6.49 3.07
CA ALA A 90 -12.68 -6.56 4.31
C ALA A 90 -13.07 -7.83 5.11
N ARG A 91 -12.42 -8.09 6.26
CA ARG A 91 -12.67 -9.16 7.22
C ARG A 91 -12.22 -10.56 6.81
N ASN A 92 -12.30 -10.96 5.54
CA ASN A 92 -11.95 -12.29 5.06
C ASN A 92 -10.93 -12.19 3.91
N ALA A 93 -9.79 -12.86 4.07
CA ALA A 93 -8.70 -12.83 3.10
C ALA A 93 -8.95 -13.69 1.86
N ASN A 94 -9.92 -14.60 1.90
CA ASN A 94 -10.12 -15.64 0.89
C ASN A 94 -8.81 -16.40 0.56
N ALA A 95 -8.02 -16.65 1.59
CA ALA A 95 -6.74 -17.34 1.49
C ALA A 95 -6.83 -18.69 2.19
N PHE A 96 -6.25 -19.71 1.59
CA PHE A 96 -6.32 -21.10 2.06
C PHE A 96 -7.75 -21.65 2.14
N THR A 97 -8.62 -21.18 1.23
CA THR A 97 -10.05 -21.57 1.12
C THR A 97 -10.29 -22.57 -0.02
N GLY A 98 -9.28 -22.84 -0.83
CA GLY A 98 -9.31 -23.84 -1.89
C GLY A 98 -10.34 -23.53 -2.99
N LEU A 99 -10.86 -24.59 -3.62
CA LEU A 99 -11.80 -24.47 -4.73
C LEU A 99 -13.09 -23.73 -4.36
N GLU A 100 -13.56 -23.85 -3.13
CA GLU A 100 -14.79 -23.18 -2.68
C GLU A 100 -14.62 -21.65 -2.68
N GLY A 101 -13.47 -21.15 -2.20
CA GLY A 101 -13.17 -19.72 -2.26
C GLY A 101 -13.07 -19.18 -3.68
N TYR A 102 -12.49 -19.95 -4.59
CA TYR A 102 -12.40 -19.58 -6.01
C TYR A 102 -13.77 -19.61 -6.71
N LYS A 103 -14.59 -20.65 -6.47
CA LYS A 103 -15.96 -20.74 -6.98
C LYS A 103 -16.82 -19.56 -6.49
N GLY A 104 -16.67 -19.19 -5.22
CA GLY A 104 -17.36 -18.03 -4.66
C GLY A 104 -17.04 -16.73 -5.39
N LEU A 105 -15.77 -16.50 -5.77
CA LEU A 105 -15.39 -15.34 -6.59
C LEU A 105 -16.03 -15.39 -7.98
N LYS A 106 -16.06 -16.58 -8.59
CA LYS A 106 -16.71 -16.78 -9.90
C LYS A 106 -18.20 -16.42 -9.84
N GLU A 107 -18.92 -16.91 -8.85
CA GLU A 107 -20.34 -16.59 -8.65
C GLU A 107 -20.59 -15.10 -8.45
N ILE A 108 -19.74 -14.44 -7.64
CA ILE A 108 -19.83 -12.98 -7.40
C ILE A 108 -19.53 -12.22 -8.70
N ALA A 109 -18.54 -12.66 -9.51
CA ALA A 109 -18.23 -12.03 -10.78
C ALA A 109 -19.37 -12.18 -11.80
N GLU A 110 -19.99 -13.35 -11.87
CA GLU A 110 -21.14 -13.63 -12.73
C GLU A 110 -22.34 -12.74 -12.37
N GLU A 111 -22.70 -12.65 -11.08
CA GLU A 111 -23.77 -11.79 -10.60
C GLU A 111 -23.48 -10.31 -10.88
N THR A 112 -22.27 -9.88 -10.56
CA THR A 112 -21.84 -8.49 -10.79
C THR A 112 -21.88 -8.13 -12.27
N SER A 113 -21.37 -9.01 -13.13
CA SER A 113 -21.38 -8.78 -14.60
C SER A 113 -22.77 -8.67 -15.16
N LEU A 114 -23.70 -9.51 -14.70
CA LEU A 114 -25.10 -9.48 -15.08
C LEU A 114 -25.76 -8.16 -14.70
N LEU A 115 -25.62 -7.74 -13.44
CA LEU A 115 -26.25 -6.52 -12.92
C LEU A 115 -25.65 -5.26 -13.54
N LEU A 116 -24.34 -5.18 -13.69
CA LEU A 116 -23.69 -4.06 -14.37
C LEU A 116 -24.05 -3.99 -15.85
N SER A 117 -24.23 -5.13 -16.52
CA SER A 117 -24.72 -5.18 -17.91
C SER A 117 -26.14 -4.64 -18.04
N LYS A 118 -27.03 -4.96 -17.09
CA LYS A 118 -28.38 -4.38 -17.03
C LYS A 118 -28.33 -2.86 -16.86
N LYS A 119 -27.52 -2.39 -15.92
CA LYS A 119 -27.35 -0.95 -15.67
C LYS A 119 -26.78 -0.19 -16.87
N GLN A 120 -25.87 -0.80 -17.64
CA GLN A 120 -25.35 -0.21 -18.87
C GLN A 120 -26.36 -0.20 -20.03
N LYS A 121 -27.30 -1.13 -20.06
CA LYS A 121 -28.38 -1.15 -21.09
C LYS A 121 -29.37 0.02 -20.96
N GLU A 122 -29.44 0.62 -19.78
CA GLU A 122 -30.23 1.84 -19.54
C GLU A 122 -29.59 3.06 -20.22
N ASP A 123 -28.33 2.95 -20.68
CA ASP A 123 -27.57 4.00 -21.35
C ASP A 123 -27.21 3.55 -22.77
N GLU A 124 -27.89 4.09 -23.77
CA GLU A 124 -27.79 3.70 -25.19
C GLU A 124 -26.39 3.85 -25.79
N ASN A 125 -25.52 4.63 -25.18
CA ASN A 125 -24.17 4.94 -25.67
C ASN A 125 -23.09 3.94 -25.23
N TYR A 126 -23.42 2.87 -24.46
CA TYR A 126 -22.43 1.99 -23.85
C TYR A 126 -22.57 0.52 -24.28
N PRO A 127 -21.45 -0.25 -24.25
CA PRO A 127 -21.49 -1.69 -24.51
C PRO A 127 -22.48 -2.39 -23.57
N LYS A 128 -23.29 -3.29 -24.13
CA LYS A 128 -24.44 -3.89 -23.42
C LYS A 128 -24.08 -5.08 -22.53
N ASN A 129 -22.90 -5.68 -22.71
CA ASN A 129 -22.50 -6.90 -21.98
C ASN A 129 -21.13 -6.72 -21.32
N ILE A 130 -21.08 -6.99 -20.04
CA ILE A 130 -19.85 -7.06 -19.24
C ILE A 130 -19.58 -8.53 -18.95
N SER A 131 -18.33 -8.97 -19.13
CA SER A 131 -17.91 -10.33 -18.83
C SER A 131 -17.44 -10.45 -17.37
N PRO A 132 -17.62 -11.61 -16.72
CA PRO A 132 -16.97 -11.91 -15.44
C PRO A 132 -15.45 -11.71 -15.47
N ASN A 133 -14.79 -11.90 -16.63
CA ASN A 133 -13.37 -11.65 -16.84
C ASN A 133 -12.98 -10.16 -16.88
N GLU A 134 -13.90 -9.24 -16.68
CA GLU A 134 -13.64 -7.80 -16.52
C GLU A 134 -13.79 -7.34 -15.08
N ILE A 135 -13.90 -8.30 -14.14
CA ILE A 135 -14.06 -8.04 -12.70
C ILE A 135 -12.88 -8.64 -11.95
N ILE A 136 -12.20 -7.80 -11.18
CA ILE A 136 -11.09 -8.21 -10.30
C ILE A 136 -11.45 -7.99 -8.84
N PHE A 137 -10.75 -8.70 -7.96
CA PHE A 137 -11.04 -8.72 -6.54
C PHE A 137 -9.84 -8.33 -5.69
N GLY A 138 -10.12 -7.61 -4.60
CA GLY A 138 -9.23 -7.45 -3.46
C GLY A 138 -9.88 -8.07 -2.22
N CYS A 139 -9.18 -8.92 -1.50
CA CYS A 139 -9.66 -9.51 -0.25
C CYS A 139 -8.67 -9.24 0.87
N THR A 140 -9.16 -8.96 2.07
CA THR A 140 -8.31 -8.74 3.24
C THR A 140 -9.01 -9.14 4.53
N GLY A 141 -8.24 -9.66 5.49
CA GLY A 141 -8.73 -10.09 6.79
C GLY A 141 -8.20 -11.47 7.18
N THR A 142 -9.00 -12.27 7.86
CA THR A 142 -8.59 -13.56 8.41
C THR A 142 -8.33 -14.59 7.32
N ILE A 143 -7.23 -15.34 7.47
CA ILE A 143 -6.82 -16.47 6.62
C ILE A 143 -7.46 -17.76 7.14
N GLY A 144 -7.88 -18.67 6.24
CA GLY A 144 -8.40 -20.00 6.58
C GLY A 144 -9.86 -20.03 7.02
N GLU A 145 -10.56 -18.91 7.00
CA GLU A 145 -12.01 -18.86 7.22
C GLU A 145 -12.78 -19.03 5.91
N LYS A 146 -13.91 -19.73 5.95
CA LYS A 146 -14.79 -19.91 4.78
C LYS A 146 -15.13 -18.56 4.15
N TYR A 147 -15.00 -18.48 2.83
CA TYR A 147 -15.33 -17.24 2.11
C TYR A 147 -16.83 -16.95 2.16
N PRO A 148 -17.25 -15.74 2.56
CA PRO A 148 -18.64 -15.40 2.78
C PRO A 148 -19.40 -15.08 1.47
N THR A 149 -19.35 -15.99 0.49
CA THR A 149 -19.86 -15.81 -0.87
C THR A 149 -21.30 -15.30 -0.89
N GLN A 150 -22.19 -15.91 -0.11
CA GLN A 150 -23.62 -15.58 -0.11
C GLN A 150 -23.88 -14.16 0.37
N LYS A 151 -23.23 -13.73 1.48
CA LYS A 151 -23.38 -12.36 2.00
C LYS A 151 -22.92 -11.31 1.01
N ILE A 152 -21.81 -11.61 0.31
CA ILE A 152 -21.26 -10.69 -0.71
C ILE A 152 -22.21 -10.65 -1.91
N LYS A 153 -22.69 -11.78 -2.41
CA LYS A 153 -23.66 -11.84 -3.54
C LYS A 153 -24.91 -11.03 -3.23
N GLU A 154 -25.51 -11.21 -2.05
CA GLU A 154 -26.70 -10.46 -1.62
C GLU A 154 -26.48 -8.94 -1.54
N SER A 155 -25.22 -8.52 -1.40
CA SER A 155 -24.83 -7.11 -1.34
C SER A 155 -24.51 -6.50 -2.71
N ILE A 156 -24.30 -7.29 -3.76
CA ILE A 156 -23.97 -6.78 -5.10
C ILE A 156 -25.08 -5.92 -5.70
N PRO A 157 -26.37 -6.31 -5.64
CA PRO A 157 -27.45 -5.44 -6.13
C PRO A 157 -27.43 -4.05 -5.49
N ILE A 158 -27.19 -3.99 -4.17
CA ILE A 158 -27.11 -2.73 -3.41
C ILE A 158 -25.93 -1.87 -3.90
N LEU A 159 -24.77 -2.49 -4.16
CA LEU A 159 -23.59 -1.78 -4.69
C LEU A 159 -23.86 -1.23 -6.08
N VAL A 160 -24.46 -2.02 -6.97
CA VAL A 160 -24.76 -1.61 -8.34
C VAL A 160 -25.80 -0.48 -8.37
N ASP A 161 -26.81 -0.54 -7.53
CA ASP A 161 -27.83 0.50 -7.41
C ASP A 161 -27.24 1.83 -6.91
N LYS A 162 -26.30 1.77 -5.96
CA LYS A 162 -25.61 2.94 -5.41
C LYS A 162 -24.59 3.60 -6.36
N ILE A 163 -24.30 3.03 -7.54
CA ILE A 163 -23.37 3.65 -8.50
C ILE A 163 -23.91 5.00 -8.95
N LYS A 164 -23.10 6.06 -8.74
CA LYS A 164 -23.33 7.40 -9.24
C LYS A 164 -22.13 7.85 -10.08
N TYR A 165 -22.39 8.54 -11.18
CA TYR A 165 -21.33 9.03 -12.06
C TYR A 165 -20.75 10.37 -11.62
N THR A 166 -21.50 11.14 -10.85
CA THR A 166 -21.03 12.35 -10.18
C THR A 166 -20.83 12.04 -8.69
N GLN A 167 -19.63 12.23 -8.18
CA GLN A 167 -19.28 11.85 -6.82
C GLN A 167 -18.58 12.98 -6.09
N ASN A 168 -18.82 13.09 -4.80
CA ASN A 168 -18.11 14.01 -3.94
C ASN A 168 -16.88 13.31 -3.31
N LYS A 169 -15.99 14.11 -2.74
CA LYS A 169 -14.76 13.65 -2.07
C LYS A 169 -14.98 12.71 -0.88
N LEU A 170 -16.15 12.73 -0.24
CA LEU A 170 -16.49 11.88 0.89
C LEU A 170 -16.50 10.40 0.52
N ILE A 171 -16.81 10.07 -0.74
CA ILE A 171 -16.88 8.67 -1.17
C ILE A 171 -15.50 8.00 -1.18
N TRP A 172 -14.44 8.74 -1.52
CA TRP A 172 -13.07 8.23 -1.47
C TRP A 172 -12.65 7.89 -0.04
N MET A 173 -13.02 8.76 0.92
CA MET A 173 -12.82 8.52 2.35
C MET A 173 -13.55 7.26 2.81
N LYS A 174 -14.84 7.13 2.45
CA LYS A 174 -15.62 5.94 2.79
C LYS A 174 -15.03 4.67 2.17
N ALA A 175 -14.52 4.73 0.93
CA ALA A 175 -13.85 3.60 0.31
C ALA A 175 -12.59 3.20 1.08
N ALA A 176 -11.75 4.16 1.46
CA ALA A 176 -10.56 3.88 2.25
C ALA A 176 -10.89 3.31 3.64
N LEU A 177 -11.96 3.79 4.28
CA LEU A 177 -12.45 3.21 5.55
C LEU A 177 -13.02 1.80 5.36
N GLY A 178 -13.74 1.55 4.26
CA GLY A 178 -14.39 0.25 3.98
C GLY A 178 -13.42 -0.89 3.73
N ILE A 179 -12.18 -0.59 3.32
CA ILE A 179 -11.14 -1.61 3.07
C ILE A 179 -10.21 -1.86 4.28
N MET A 180 -10.34 -1.09 5.37
CA MET A 180 -9.51 -1.23 6.57
C MET A 180 -9.85 -2.49 7.36
N THR A 181 -8.84 -3.02 8.08
CA THR A 181 -8.99 -4.12 9.05
C THR A 181 -8.53 -3.69 10.44
N THR A 182 -7.25 -3.77 10.74
CA THR A 182 -6.61 -3.31 11.98
C THR A 182 -6.10 -1.88 11.88
N ASP A 183 -6.18 -1.28 10.71
CA ASP A 183 -5.79 0.09 10.45
C ASP A 183 -6.52 1.08 11.38
N LEU A 184 -5.80 2.06 11.89
CA LEU A 184 -6.36 3.13 12.72
C LEU A 184 -6.76 4.35 11.87
N LYS A 185 -6.12 4.53 10.71
CA LYS A 185 -6.31 5.68 9.82
C LYS A 185 -6.53 5.25 8.37
N PRO A 186 -7.48 5.87 7.66
CA PRO A 186 -7.60 5.72 6.22
C PRO A 186 -6.38 6.34 5.52
N LYS A 187 -5.94 5.70 4.43
CA LYS A 187 -4.76 6.13 3.69
C LYS A 187 -5.16 6.54 2.28
N LEU A 188 -5.08 7.85 2.03
CA LEU A 188 -5.39 8.45 0.74
C LEU A 188 -4.29 9.44 0.37
N VAL A 189 -3.97 9.51 -0.91
CA VAL A 189 -3.00 10.46 -1.48
C VAL A 189 -3.48 10.88 -2.87
N MET A 190 -3.28 12.13 -3.20
CA MET A 190 -3.56 12.69 -4.53
C MET A 190 -2.34 13.46 -5.03
N GLU A 191 -2.12 13.38 -6.34
CA GLU A 191 -1.18 14.23 -7.06
C GLU A 191 -1.81 14.67 -8.39
N GLU A 192 -1.46 15.87 -8.83
CA GLU A 192 -1.76 16.37 -10.17
C GLU A 192 -0.45 16.59 -10.92
N CYS A 193 -0.43 16.26 -12.20
CA CYS A 193 0.76 16.46 -13.03
C CYS A 193 0.35 16.64 -14.49
N GLU A 194 1.36 16.77 -15.37
CA GLU A 194 1.13 16.90 -16.80
C GLU A 194 1.76 15.75 -17.58
N ILE A 195 1.01 15.28 -18.60
CA ILE A 195 1.52 14.43 -19.68
C ILE A 195 1.47 15.25 -20.96
N GLY A 196 2.63 15.70 -21.43
CA GLY A 196 2.70 16.71 -22.48
C GLY A 196 2.15 18.06 -21.97
N LYS A 197 1.02 18.51 -22.56
CA LYS A 197 0.34 19.75 -22.16
C LYS A 197 -1.00 19.48 -21.45
N LYS A 198 -1.30 18.24 -21.12
CA LYS A 198 -2.57 17.85 -20.50
C LYS A 198 -2.36 17.58 -19.01
N LYS A 199 -3.15 18.25 -18.16
CA LYS A 199 -3.21 17.96 -16.73
C LYS A 199 -3.94 16.65 -16.53
N VAL A 200 -3.40 15.81 -15.66
CA VAL A 200 -3.94 14.52 -15.26
C VAL A 200 -3.86 14.37 -13.75
N LYS A 201 -4.78 13.62 -13.20
CA LYS A 201 -4.87 13.33 -11.76
C LYS A 201 -4.41 11.91 -11.47
N ILE A 202 -3.79 11.72 -10.32
CA ILE A 202 -3.41 10.41 -9.78
C ILE A 202 -3.90 10.34 -8.35
N TYR A 203 -4.85 9.44 -8.07
CA TYR A 203 -5.38 9.21 -6.73
C TYR A 203 -5.01 7.83 -6.26
N GLY A 204 -4.67 7.72 -4.98
CA GLY A 204 -4.34 6.44 -4.38
C GLY A 204 -5.03 6.24 -3.05
N ILE A 205 -5.51 5.03 -2.82
CA ILE A 205 -5.93 4.54 -1.51
C ILE A 205 -5.12 3.29 -1.16
N ALA A 206 -4.86 3.10 0.12
CA ALA A 206 -4.22 1.89 0.61
C ALA A 206 -4.77 1.49 1.98
N LYS A 207 -4.57 0.23 2.32
CA LYS A 207 -4.78 -0.31 3.67
C LYS A 207 -3.60 -1.21 4.03
N GLY A 208 -3.31 -1.28 5.30
CA GLY A 208 -2.28 -2.11 5.91
C GLY A 208 -1.80 -1.48 7.21
N SER A 209 -1.53 -2.33 8.19
CA SER A 209 -1.05 -1.97 9.52
C SER A 209 -0.11 -3.05 10.07
N GLY A 210 -0.57 -4.31 10.15
CA GLY A 210 0.24 -5.50 10.45
C GLY A 210 0.41 -6.42 9.25
N MET A 211 1.30 -7.42 9.37
CA MET A 211 1.70 -8.36 8.32
C MET A 211 2.27 -7.61 7.10
N ILE A 212 3.26 -6.74 7.35
CA ILE A 212 3.86 -5.86 6.34
C ILE A 212 5.36 -6.14 6.19
N PHE A 213 5.71 -6.98 5.24
CA PHE A 213 7.06 -7.12 4.67
C PHE A 213 6.95 -7.44 3.19
N PRO A 214 6.83 -6.41 2.34
CA PRO A 214 6.57 -6.63 0.94
C PRO A 214 7.78 -7.22 0.22
N ASN A 215 7.60 -8.43 -0.26
CA ASN A 215 8.40 -8.96 -1.35
C ASN A 215 7.50 -8.93 -2.60
N MET A 216 7.28 -7.72 -3.18
CA MET A 216 6.26 -7.34 -4.16
C MET A 216 4.85 -7.18 -3.57
N ALA A 217 4.69 -6.22 -2.64
CA ALA A 217 3.48 -5.63 -2.08
C ALA A 217 2.77 -6.40 -0.94
N THR A 218 3.00 -5.98 0.33
CA THR A 218 2.27 -6.47 1.51
C THR A 218 1.16 -5.51 1.93
N THR A 219 0.36 -5.01 1.00
CA THR A 219 -0.81 -4.19 1.30
C THR A 219 -1.78 -4.23 0.14
N LEU A 220 -3.00 -3.81 0.38
CA LEU A 220 -3.88 -3.45 -0.72
C LEU A 220 -3.65 -1.98 -1.05
N GLY A 221 -3.15 -1.71 -2.25
CA GLY A 221 -2.96 -0.38 -2.79
C GLY A 221 -3.66 -0.25 -4.15
N TYR A 222 -4.49 0.77 -4.30
CA TYR A 222 -5.23 1.01 -5.52
C TYR A 222 -5.03 2.44 -5.98
N ILE A 223 -4.50 2.58 -7.19
CA ILE A 223 -4.14 3.84 -7.82
C ILE A 223 -5.06 4.06 -9.02
N PHE A 224 -5.57 5.25 -9.16
CA PHE A 224 -6.49 5.64 -10.21
C PHE A 224 -5.97 6.88 -10.93
N THR A 225 -6.10 6.91 -12.25
CA THR A 225 -5.75 8.09 -13.04
C THR A 225 -6.74 8.27 -14.20
N ASP A 226 -7.01 9.51 -14.55
CA ASP A 226 -7.77 9.86 -15.74
C ASP A 226 -6.92 9.93 -17.01
N ALA A 227 -5.60 9.80 -16.90
CA ALA A 227 -4.68 9.73 -18.03
C ALA A 227 -5.03 8.58 -18.99
N ASP A 228 -4.67 8.72 -20.28
CA ASP A 228 -4.80 7.69 -21.32
C ASP A 228 -3.47 6.96 -21.49
N LEU A 229 -3.30 5.85 -20.75
CA LEU A 229 -2.08 5.04 -20.75
C LEU A 229 -2.40 3.58 -21.04
N SER A 230 -1.56 2.91 -21.82
CA SER A 230 -1.71 1.49 -22.13
C SER A 230 -1.31 0.60 -20.94
N ASN A 231 -1.79 -0.65 -20.92
CA ASN A 231 -1.42 -1.62 -19.89
C ASN A 231 0.09 -1.83 -19.78
N ASP A 232 0.81 -1.84 -20.91
CA ASP A 232 2.26 -2.04 -20.94
C ASP A 232 2.97 -0.89 -20.23
N ILE A 233 2.60 0.35 -20.55
CA ILE A 233 3.16 1.54 -19.88
C ILE A 233 2.84 1.54 -18.38
N LEU A 234 1.60 1.21 -18.01
CA LEU A 234 1.22 1.11 -16.59
C LEU A 234 2.02 0.04 -15.87
N ASN A 235 2.23 -1.13 -16.50
CA ASN A 235 2.99 -2.23 -15.91
C ASN A 235 4.48 -1.87 -15.72
N GLU A 236 5.12 -1.25 -16.72
CA GLU A 236 6.51 -0.79 -16.60
C GLU A 236 6.65 0.29 -15.52
N LEU A 237 5.75 1.27 -15.48
CA LEU A 237 5.74 2.33 -14.46
C LEU A 237 5.55 1.75 -13.06
N LEU A 238 4.60 0.84 -12.88
CA LEU A 238 4.32 0.23 -11.58
C LEU A 238 5.52 -0.59 -11.10
N LYS A 239 6.06 -1.49 -11.92
CA LYS A 239 7.25 -2.29 -11.60
C LYS A 239 8.46 -1.44 -11.23
N LYS A 240 8.70 -0.34 -11.95
CA LYS A 240 9.81 0.57 -11.66
C LYS A 240 9.67 1.26 -10.30
N ASN A 241 8.46 1.70 -9.95
CA ASN A 241 8.24 2.50 -8.76
C ASN A 241 8.03 1.66 -7.49
N ILE A 242 7.53 0.42 -7.61
CA ILE A 242 7.19 -0.41 -6.45
C ILE A 242 8.40 -0.73 -5.58
N GLU A 243 9.60 -0.91 -6.17
CA GLU A 243 10.81 -1.32 -5.48
C GLU A 243 11.30 -0.32 -4.43
N THR A 244 11.10 0.98 -4.68
CA THR A 244 11.51 2.05 -3.78
C THR A 244 10.36 2.66 -2.98
N THR A 245 9.18 2.06 -3.06
CA THR A 245 7.97 2.52 -2.36
C THR A 245 7.38 1.39 -1.51
N PHE A 246 6.42 0.63 -2.00
CA PHE A 246 5.83 -0.47 -1.23
C PHE A 246 6.81 -1.61 -0.93
N ASN A 247 7.79 -1.92 -1.81
CA ASN A 247 8.84 -2.88 -1.52
C ASN A 247 9.99 -2.32 -0.65
N ALA A 248 9.84 -1.11 -0.14
CA ALA A 248 10.80 -0.46 0.75
C ALA A 248 10.29 -0.30 2.19
N ILE A 249 9.15 -0.89 2.54
CA ILE A 249 8.57 -0.80 3.89
C ILE A 249 8.58 -2.14 4.62
N SER A 250 8.52 -2.10 5.95
CA SER A 250 8.24 -3.26 6.81
C SER A 250 7.66 -2.81 8.14
N THR A 251 6.67 -3.52 8.68
CA THR A 251 6.19 -3.32 10.05
C THR A 251 6.66 -4.42 11.00
N ASP A 252 6.54 -5.68 10.62
CA ASP A 252 6.77 -6.86 11.46
C ASP A 252 7.62 -7.96 10.80
N GLY A 253 7.92 -7.81 9.50
CA GLY A 253 8.72 -8.79 8.76
C GLY A 253 7.92 -9.94 8.15
N ASP A 254 6.58 -9.94 8.28
CA ASP A 254 5.71 -10.99 7.77
C ASP A 254 5.09 -10.64 6.42
N THR A 255 5.17 -11.58 5.47
CA THR A 255 4.63 -11.42 4.11
C THR A 255 3.21 -11.99 4.03
N SER A 256 2.27 -11.18 3.51
CA SER A 256 0.88 -11.58 3.36
C SER A 256 0.63 -12.48 2.14
N THR A 257 -0.49 -13.20 2.17
CA THR A 257 -1.02 -14.01 1.06
C THR A 257 -1.80 -13.21 0.03
N ASN A 258 -2.12 -11.94 0.34
CA ASN A 258 -3.14 -11.16 -0.40
C ASN A 258 -2.63 -9.87 -1.02
N ASP A 259 -1.32 -9.59 -0.90
CA ASP A 259 -0.80 -8.30 -1.30
C ASP A 259 -1.02 -7.99 -2.77
N MET A 260 -1.49 -6.78 -3.02
CA MET A 260 -1.84 -6.32 -4.34
C MET A 260 -1.69 -4.80 -4.42
N VAL A 261 -0.90 -4.32 -5.38
CA VAL A 261 -0.93 -2.93 -5.79
C VAL A 261 -1.34 -2.85 -7.25
N SER A 262 -2.41 -2.12 -7.53
CA SER A 262 -2.97 -1.98 -8.88
C SER A 262 -3.10 -0.52 -9.27
N ILE A 263 -2.87 -0.24 -10.54
CA ILE A 263 -3.12 1.08 -11.15
C ILE A 263 -4.14 0.93 -12.28
N PHE A 264 -5.11 1.85 -12.30
CA PHE A 264 -6.20 1.91 -13.27
C PHE A 264 -6.16 3.24 -14.01
N SER A 265 -6.20 3.19 -15.34
CA SER A 265 -6.20 4.35 -16.23
C SER A 265 -7.52 4.40 -16.99
N THR A 266 -8.35 5.42 -16.70
CA THR A 266 -9.68 5.53 -17.34
C THR A 266 -9.62 6.12 -18.75
N GLY A 267 -8.52 6.79 -19.11
CA GLY A 267 -8.30 7.39 -20.42
C GLY A 267 -9.26 8.55 -20.75
N LYS A 268 -9.84 9.18 -19.71
CA LYS A 268 -10.77 10.30 -19.90
C LYS A 268 -10.06 11.56 -20.34
N VAL A 269 -8.87 11.82 -19.83
CA VAL A 269 -8.00 12.88 -20.33
C VAL A 269 -7.20 12.34 -21.51
N LYS A 270 -7.51 12.87 -22.74
CA LYS A 270 -6.79 12.48 -23.95
C LYS A 270 -5.44 13.20 -24.01
N ASN A 271 -4.45 12.62 -23.36
CA ASN A 271 -3.08 13.07 -23.38
C ASN A 271 -2.31 12.56 -24.61
N SER A 272 -1.12 13.09 -24.85
CA SER A 272 -0.25 12.60 -25.91
C SER A 272 0.06 11.12 -25.74
N LYS A 273 0.01 10.34 -26.83
CA LYS A 273 0.38 8.92 -26.82
C LYS A 273 1.81 8.74 -26.32
N ILE A 274 1.97 7.87 -25.34
CA ILE A 274 3.26 7.49 -24.76
C ILE A 274 3.71 6.17 -25.40
N LYS A 275 4.93 6.14 -25.93
CA LYS A 275 5.48 4.96 -26.62
C LYS A 275 6.21 4.02 -25.66
N ASN A 276 6.92 4.58 -24.67
CA ASN A 276 7.66 3.83 -23.65
C ASN A 276 7.90 4.73 -22.42
N ILE A 277 8.38 4.17 -21.31
CA ILE A 277 8.60 4.91 -20.05
C ILE A 277 9.76 5.91 -20.07
N ASN A 278 10.60 5.89 -21.14
CA ASN A 278 11.68 6.85 -21.31
C ASN A 278 11.25 8.09 -22.12
N ASP A 279 10.01 8.14 -22.61
CA ASP A 279 9.44 9.31 -23.24
C ASP A 279 9.46 10.51 -22.27
N LYS A 280 10.05 11.63 -22.69
CA LYS A 280 10.14 12.83 -21.84
C LYS A 280 8.78 13.31 -21.33
N LYS A 281 7.70 13.07 -22.10
CA LYS A 281 6.33 13.48 -21.75
C LYS A 281 5.77 12.77 -20.51
N ILE A 282 6.23 11.52 -20.21
CA ILE A 282 5.76 10.75 -19.06
C ILE A 282 6.55 11.04 -17.77
N LYS A 283 7.63 11.83 -17.85
CA LYS A 283 8.55 12.07 -16.72
C LYS A 283 7.82 12.62 -15.49
N ASN A 284 6.98 13.65 -15.69
CA ASN A 284 6.23 14.26 -14.58
C ASN A 284 5.22 13.29 -13.98
N PHE A 285 4.50 12.54 -14.83
CA PHE A 285 3.58 11.49 -14.36
C PHE A 285 4.31 10.41 -13.56
N ASN A 286 5.45 9.93 -14.03
CA ASN A 286 6.26 8.96 -13.29
C ASN A 286 6.71 9.50 -11.94
N GLY A 287 7.11 10.78 -11.84
CA GLY A 287 7.44 11.43 -10.57
C GLY A 287 6.25 11.53 -9.63
N ALA A 288 5.09 11.95 -10.12
CA ALA A 288 3.86 12.05 -9.35
C ALA A 288 3.36 10.66 -8.89
N LEU A 289 3.42 9.65 -9.77
CA LEU A 289 3.09 8.26 -9.41
C LEU A 289 4.01 7.74 -8.30
N HIS A 290 5.32 7.99 -8.41
CA HIS A 290 6.27 7.64 -7.35
C HIS A 290 5.92 8.33 -6.03
N SER A 291 5.58 9.63 -6.06
CA SER A 291 5.16 10.40 -4.89
C SER A 291 3.92 9.79 -4.22
N VAL A 292 2.88 9.48 -5.00
CA VAL A 292 1.65 8.83 -4.49
C VAL A 292 1.98 7.48 -3.84
N LEU A 293 2.71 6.60 -4.52
CA LEU A 293 3.07 5.28 -4.00
C LEU A 293 3.94 5.37 -2.74
N LEU A 294 4.92 6.27 -2.71
CA LEU A 294 5.80 6.49 -1.55
C LEU A 294 5.02 7.04 -0.36
N ASN A 295 4.15 8.02 -0.57
CA ASN A 295 3.33 8.58 0.50
C ASN A 295 2.36 7.53 1.07
N LEU A 296 1.70 6.74 0.23
CA LEU A 296 0.84 5.64 0.69
C LEU A 296 1.63 4.61 1.50
N SER A 297 2.79 4.16 1.01
CA SER A 297 3.62 3.18 1.71
C SER A 297 4.12 3.68 3.07
N LYS A 298 4.53 4.96 3.15
CA LYS A 298 4.90 5.59 4.43
C LYS A 298 3.71 5.68 5.39
N ARG A 299 2.50 5.96 4.89
CA ARG A 299 1.27 5.98 5.72
C ARG A 299 0.94 4.61 6.28
N VAL A 300 1.20 3.53 5.52
CA VAL A 300 1.05 2.15 6.02
C VAL A 300 1.97 1.90 7.22
N VAL A 301 3.25 2.25 7.11
CA VAL A 301 4.22 2.09 8.21
C VAL A 301 3.88 2.98 9.41
N ALA A 302 3.52 4.24 9.17
CA ALA A 302 3.18 5.18 10.23
C ALA A 302 1.92 4.79 11.01
N ASP A 303 1.03 3.99 10.40
CA ASP A 303 -0.18 3.41 11.00
C ASP A 303 0.03 1.93 11.39
N GLY A 304 1.27 1.48 11.49
CA GLY A 304 1.60 0.11 11.88
C GLY A 304 1.09 -0.22 13.29
N GLU A 305 0.74 -1.48 13.50
CA GLU A 305 0.14 -1.96 14.75
C GLU A 305 1.02 -1.64 15.97
N GLY A 306 0.54 -0.75 16.84
CA GLY A 306 1.25 -0.31 18.02
C GLY A 306 2.41 0.66 17.79
N ALA A 307 2.58 1.19 16.58
CA ALA A 307 3.66 2.13 16.25
C ALA A 307 3.62 3.38 17.11
N SER A 308 4.77 3.78 17.66
CA SER A 308 4.97 5.05 18.33
C SER A 308 6.02 5.93 17.64
N LYS A 309 6.89 5.31 16.82
CA LYS A 309 7.95 5.98 16.07
C LYS A 309 8.02 5.47 14.64
N PHE A 310 8.25 6.39 13.70
CA PHE A 310 8.54 6.10 12.30
C PHE A 310 10.06 6.08 12.10
N ILE A 311 10.58 5.06 11.45
CA ILE A 311 12.01 4.84 11.31
C ILE A 311 12.38 4.81 9.83
N THR A 312 13.36 5.63 9.45
CA THR A 312 13.99 5.60 8.13
C THR A 312 15.38 4.99 8.25
N ILE A 313 15.68 3.96 7.46
CA ILE A 313 16.99 3.32 7.43
C ILE A 313 17.60 3.54 6.06
N ASN A 314 18.66 4.35 6.01
CA ASN A 314 19.39 4.68 4.80
C ASN A 314 20.71 3.90 4.76
N VAL A 315 20.81 2.91 3.87
CA VAL A 315 22.09 2.27 3.56
C VAL A 315 22.64 2.88 2.30
N ILE A 316 23.77 3.57 2.40
CA ILE A 316 24.36 4.38 1.35
C ILE A 316 25.79 3.94 1.01
N LYS A 317 26.27 4.40 -0.13
CA LYS A 317 27.62 4.12 -0.64
C LYS A 317 27.93 2.62 -0.69
N SER A 318 26.96 1.80 -1.06
CA SER A 318 27.09 0.36 -1.29
C SER A 318 27.65 0.07 -2.70
N LYS A 319 28.33 -1.07 -2.85
CA LYS A 319 28.80 -1.60 -4.14
C LYS A 319 27.63 -1.87 -5.09
N ASN A 320 26.53 -2.42 -4.57
CA ASN A 320 25.32 -2.72 -5.31
C ASN A 320 24.06 -2.46 -4.46
N GLU A 321 22.90 -2.32 -5.12
CA GLU A 321 21.64 -2.03 -4.45
C GLU A 321 21.09 -3.22 -3.64
N LYS A 322 21.35 -4.45 -4.11
CA LYS A 322 20.91 -5.69 -3.44
C LYS A 322 21.51 -5.82 -2.04
N ASP A 323 22.80 -5.52 -1.88
CA ASP A 323 23.48 -5.56 -0.58
C ASP A 323 22.93 -4.46 0.33
N ALA A 324 22.74 -3.23 -0.21
CA ALA A 324 22.12 -2.13 0.54
C ALA A 324 20.72 -2.52 1.04
N LYS A 325 19.89 -3.13 0.18
CA LYS A 325 18.53 -3.59 0.51
C LYS A 325 18.56 -4.66 1.61
N LYS A 326 19.44 -5.65 1.50
CA LYS A 326 19.57 -6.73 2.51
C LYS A 326 19.96 -6.17 3.88
N ILE A 327 20.94 -5.27 3.94
CA ILE A 327 21.36 -4.63 5.19
C ILE A 327 20.24 -3.78 5.76
N ALA A 328 19.58 -2.96 4.94
CA ALA A 328 18.49 -2.10 5.38
C ALA A 328 17.35 -2.91 6.03
N PHE A 329 16.94 -4.01 5.40
CA PHE A 329 15.89 -4.87 5.96
C PHE A 329 16.36 -5.73 7.12
N SER A 330 17.64 -6.09 7.19
CA SER A 330 18.20 -6.76 8.36
C SER A 330 18.11 -5.88 9.62
N ILE A 331 18.27 -4.57 9.46
CA ILE A 331 18.07 -3.58 10.54
C ILE A 331 16.56 -3.37 10.78
N ALA A 332 15.77 -3.11 9.72
CA ALA A 332 14.35 -2.81 9.80
C ALA A 332 13.53 -3.92 10.49
N ASN A 333 13.90 -5.19 10.27
CA ASN A 333 13.23 -6.37 10.83
C ASN A 333 13.90 -6.93 12.10
N SER A 334 14.83 -6.17 12.71
CA SER A 334 15.45 -6.57 13.95
C SER A 334 14.60 -6.19 15.16
N ASN A 335 13.98 -7.16 15.82
CA ASN A 335 13.19 -6.92 17.04
C ASN A 335 14.02 -6.18 18.11
N LEU A 336 15.29 -6.50 18.27
CA LEU A 336 16.16 -5.81 19.24
C LEU A 336 16.40 -4.34 18.87
N VAL A 337 16.57 -4.03 17.59
CA VAL A 337 16.66 -2.64 17.12
C VAL A 337 15.35 -1.90 17.36
N LYS A 338 14.23 -2.50 16.95
CA LYS A 338 12.91 -1.89 17.06
C LYS A 338 12.48 -1.65 18.51
N THR A 339 12.81 -2.58 19.42
CA THR A 339 12.53 -2.43 20.86
C THR A 339 13.45 -1.41 21.53
N ALA A 340 14.71 -1.28 21.11
CA ALA A 340 15.58 -0.19 21.59
C ALA A 340 15.01 1.19 21.23
N ILE A 341 14.55 1.33 19.97
CA ILE A 341 13.94 2.58 19.51
C ILE A 341 12.63 2.88 20.25
N ALA A 342 11.79 1.87 20.50
CA ALA A 342 10.58 2.02 21.32
C ALA A 342 10.86 2.46 22.75
N GLY A 343 11.94 1.96 23.35
CA GLY A 343 12.41 2.30 24.69
C GLY A 343 13.28 3.57 24.77
N GLU A 344 13.51 4.23 23.62
CA GLU A 344 14.40 5.42 23.53
C GLU A 344 15.85 5.14 23.98
N ASP A 345 16.26 3.85 23.91
CA ASP A 345 17.60 3.36 24.24
C ASP A 345 18.55 3.60 23.05
N PRO A 346 19.63 4.41 23.21
CA PRO A 346 20.58 4.72 22.15
C PRO A 346 21.54 3.57 21.85
N ASN A 347 21.02 2.34 21.78
CA ASN A 347 21.76 1.11 21.64
C ASN A 347 22.22 0.86 20.19
N TRP A 348 23.21 1.62 19.74
CA TRP A 348 23.81 1.46 18.42
C TRP A 348 24.47 0.10 18.21
N GLY A 349 24.84 -0.61 19.28
CA GLY A 349 25.38 -1.99 19.20
C GLY A 349 24.40 -2.95 18.56
N ARG A 350 23.08 -2.76 18.75
CA ARG A 350 22.05 -3.56 18.08
C ARG A 350 21.99 -3.31 16.57
N ILE A 351 22.38 -2.11 16.11
CA ILE A 351 22.53 -1.83 14.67
C ILE A 351 23.69 -2.63 14.10
N ILE A 352 24.85 -2.64 14.79
CA ILE A 352 26.01 -3.44 14.37
C ILE A 352 25.64 -4.93 14.28
N MET A 353 24.99 -5.47 15.30
CA MET A 353 24.50 -6.86 15.29
C MET A 353 23.58 -7.13 14.10
N ALA A 354 22.63 -6.21 13.84
CA ALA A 354 21.68 -6.36 12.73
C ALA A 354 22.38 -6.29 11.36
N ILE A 355 23.40 -5.45 11.21
CA ILE A 355 24.26 -5.42 10.02
C ILE A 355 24.99 -6.75 9.86
N GLY A 356 25.60 -7.26 10.93
CA GLY A 356 26.37 -8.53 10.91
C GLY A 356 25.52 -9.72 10.48
N LYS A 357 24.27 -9.84 10.95
CA LYS A 357 23.37 -10.95 10.54
C LYS A 357 22.83 -10.85 9.12
N SER A 358 23.09 -9.75 8.37
CA SER A 358 22.59 -9.57 6.99
C SER A 358 23.16 -10.57 5.99
N GLY A 359 24.24 -11.26 6.34
CA GLY A 359 24.98 -12.16 5.46
C GLY A 359 25.78 -11.44 4.36
N ILE A 360 25.99 -10.15 4.49
CA ILE A 360 26.80 -9.34 3.57
C ILE A 360 28.18 -9.12 4.18
N ASN A 361 29.24 -9.38 3.40
CA ASN A 361 30.60 -9.08 3.80
C ASN A 361 30.82 -7.57 3.86
N ILE A 362 31.22 -7.06 5.04
CA ILE A 362 31.39 -5.65 5.32
C ILE A 362 32.84 -5.36 5.70
N ASP A 363 33.44 -4.38 5.04
CA ASP A 363 34.72 -3.83 5.46
C ASP A 363 34.48 -2.88 6.63
N LEU A 364 34.77 -3.36 7.84
CA LEU A 364 34.55 -2.58 9.06
C LEU A 364 35.32 -1.25 9.07
N LYS A 365 36.50 -1.18 8.44
CA LYS A 365 37.30 0.03 8.38
C LYS A 365 36.66 1.14 7.52
N LYS A 366 35.61 0.80 6.75
CA LYS A 366 34.85 1.74 5.92
C LYS A 366 33.47 2.05 6.48
N LEU A 367 33.01 1.31 7.49
CA LEU A 367 31.67 1.44 8.05
C LEU A 367 31.51 2.74 8.83
N SER A 368 30.46 3.51 8.54
CA SER A 368 30.05 4.66 9.35
C SER A 368 28.57 4.58 9.64
N ILE A 369 28.15 5.00 10.85
CA ILE A 369 26.75 4.97 11.32
C ILE A 369 26.41 6.30 11.97
N ASN A 370 25.24 6.84 11.57
CA ASN A 370 24.67 8.06 12.13
C ASN A 370 23.23 7.83 12.60
N PHE A 371 22.85 8.49 13.68
CA PHE A 371 21.44 8.73 14.05
C PHE A 371 21.11 10.20 13.76
N GLY A 372 20.25 10.45 12.76
CA GLY A 372 20.07 11.79 12.20
C GLY A 372 21.41 12.40 11.79
N ASN A 373 21.75 13.56 12.36
CA ASN A 373 23.02 14.24 12.12
C ASN A 373 24.13 13.84 13.11
N ILE A 374 23.85 12.98 14.10
CA ILE A 374 24.80 12.56 15.11
C ILE A 374 25.59 11.37 14.58
N LYS A 375 26.90 11.58 14.34
CA LYS A 375 27.81 10.50 13.95
C LYS A 375 28.19 9.69 15.19
N ILE A 376 28.04 8.37 15.09
CA ILE A 376 28.35 7.43 16.19
C ILE A 376 29.57 6.60 15.83
N ILE A 377 29.57 6.00 14.66
CA ILE A 377 30.68 5.19 14.15
C ILE A 377 31.26 5.90 12.94
N ASP A 378 32.56 6.03 12.90
CA ASP A 378 33.31 6.47 11.74
C ASP A 378 34.49 5.51 11.48
N LYS A 379 34.61 5.05 10.23
CA LYS A 379 35.67 4.11 9.83
C LYS A 379 35.79 2.89 10.77
N GLY A 380 34.65 2.39 11.23
CA GLY A 380 34.55 1.19 12.08
C GLY A 380 34.87 1.42 13.56
N GLN A 381 35.06 2.65 13.99
CA GLN A 381 35.35 2.99 15.38
C GLN A 381 34.35 3.96 15.95
N LEU A 382 34.09 3.88 17.25
CA LEU A 382 33.30 4.88 17.96
C LEU A 382 34.01 6.23 17.87
N VAL A 383 33.29 7.31 17.58
CA VAL A 383 33.88 8.65 17.48
C VAL A 383 34.30 9.16 18.87
N ASN A 384 35.44 9.86 18.95
CA ASN A 384 36.01 10.32 20.25
C ASN A 384 35.08 11.26 21.02
N ASN A 385 34.23 12.03 20.33
CA ASN A 385 33.30 12.97 20.89
C ASN A 385 31.88 12.40 21.09
N TYR A 386 31.72 11.08 21.08
CA TYR A 386 30.43 10.43 21.30
C TYR A 386 29.87 10.80 22.69
N LYS A 387 28.63 11.26 22.68
CA LYS A 387 27.85 11.50 23.89
C LYS A 387 26.53 10.77 23.83
N GLU A 388 26.36 9.76 24.66
CA GLU A 388 25.15 8.95 24.73
C GLU A 388 23.89 9.80 24.98
N SER A 389 24.00 10.84 25.82
CA SER A 389 22.88 11.75 26.11
C SER A 389 22.36 12.50 24.89
N GLU A 390 23.20 12.83 23.90
CA GLU A 390 22.77 13.48 22.67
C GLU A 390 21.93 12.52 21.81
N VAL A 391 22.35 11.26 21.72
CA VAL A 391 21.61 10.22 20.98
C VAL A 391 20.31 9.87 21.71
N ALA A 392 20.32 9.75 23.04
CA ALA A 392 19.12 9.53 23.84
C ALA A 392 18.09 10.65 23.67
N ASN A 393 18.52 11.90 23.62
CA ASN A 393 17.63 13.02 23.31
C ASN A 393 17.08 12.95 21.88
N TYR A 394 17.89 12.57 20.90
CA TYR A 394 17.43 12.36 19.53
C TYR A 394 16.36 11.26 19.46
N MET A 395 16.55 10.16 20.18
CA MET A 395 15.64 9.02 20.22
C MET A 395 14.24 9.36 20.77
N LYS A 396 14.05 10.46 21.47
CA LYS A 396 12.73 10.95 21.94
C LYS A 396 11.84 11.47 20.80
N GLN A 397 12.39 11.70 19.62
CA GLN A 397 11.64 12.17 18.46
C GLN A 397 10.68 11.07 17.95
N GLN A 398 9.60 11.47 17.30
CA GLN A 398 8.65 10.54 16.65
C GLN A 398 9.17 9.94 15.33
N THR A 399 10.14 10.61 14.70
CA THR A 399 10.80 10.17 13.48
C THR A 399 12.28 9.97 13.73
N ILE A 400 12.77 8.78 13.43
CA ILE A 400 14.16 8.38 13.66
C ILE A 400 14.80 8.03 12.33
N ASP A 401 15.89 8.71 11.98
CA ASP A 401 16.69 8.43 10.80
C ASP A 401 17.99 7.74 11.19
N ILE A 402 18.24 6.57 10.60
CA ILE A 402 19.48 5.80 10.78
C ILE A 402 20.17 5.73 9.44
N SER A 403 21.40 6.20 9.35
CA SER A 403 22.20 6.14 8.14
C SER A 403 23.42 5.24 8.35
N VAL A 404 23.55 4.25 7.47
CA VAL A 404 24.68 3.31 7.41
C VAL A 404 25.42 3.52 6.10
N SER A 405 26.67 4.00 6.17
CA SER A 405 27.53 4.18 5.02
C SER A 405 28.55 3.05 4.93
N LEU A 406 28.53 2.32 3.81
CA LEU A 406 29.47 1.21 3.58
C LEU A 406 30.77 1.68 2.92
N ASN A 407 30.79 2.85 2.27
CA ASN A 407 31.93 3.43 1.55
C ASN A 407 32.60 2.48 0.57
N THR A 408 31.82 1.65 -0.13
CA THR A 408 32.28 0.63 -1.09
C THR A 408 31.82 0.89 -2.52
N GLY A 409 30.95 1.91 -2.74
CA GLY A 409 30.40 2.27 -4.05
C GLY A 409 29.48 3.46 -3.99
N GLN A 410 28.53 3.55 -4.94
CA GLN A 410 27.60 4.70 -5.08
C GLN A 410 26.12 4.30 -4.94
N LYS A 411 25.85 3.00 -4.77
CA LYS A 411 24.47 2.52 -4.67
C LYS A 411 23.92 2.73 -3.27
N LYS A 412 22.59 2.83 -3.18
CA LYS A 412 21.90 3.06 -1.93
C LYS A 412 20.55 2.33 -1.92
N PHE A 413 20.02 2.12 -0.73
CA PHE A 413 18.65 1.71 -0.51
C PHE A 413 18.11 2.34 0.77
N THR A 414 16.85 2.76 0.77
CA THR A 414 16.15 3.28 1.94
C THR A 414 15.01 2.35 2.29
N ALA A 415 14.97 1.86 3.53
CA ALA A 415 13.85 1.13 4.09
C ALA A 415 13.12 1.99 5.13
N TYR A 416 11.80 1.83 5.18
CA TYR A 416 10.94 2.49 6.17
C TYR A 416 10.32 1.43 7.08
N THR A 417 10.38 1.66 8.39
CA THR A 417 9.82 0.75 9.39
C THR A 417 9.28 1.52 10.59
N MET A 418 8.78 0.81 11.56
CA MET A 418 8.30 1.33 12.82
C MET A 418 9.02 0.66 14.00
N ASP A 419 8.92 1.25 15.18
CA ASP A 419 9.33 0.62 16.42
C ASP A 419 8.45 -0.60 16.80
N LEU A 420 8.86 -1.35 17.83
CA LEU A 420 8.11 -2.49 18.34
C LEU A 420 7.77 -2.25 19.81
N THR A 421 6.50 -1.94 20.08
CA THR A 421 5.97 -1.67 21.42
C THR A 421 5.18 -2.85 21.98
N LYS A 422 4.85 -2.84 23.26
CA LYS A 422 3.95 -3.81 23.90
C LYS A 422 2.58 -3.85 23.23
N LYS A 423 2.15 -2.73 22.63
CA LYS A 423 0.85 -2.60 21.97
C LYS A 423 0.71 -3.51 20.75
N TYR A 424 1.83 -3.81 20.05
CA TYR A 424 1.83 -4.79 18.96
C TYR A 424 1.36 -6.18 19.44
N ILE A 425 1.88 -6.62 20.60
CA ILE A 425 1.51 -7.92 21.18
C ILE A 425 0.04 -7.90 21.60
N GLU A 426 -0.41 -6.86 22.28
CA GLU A 426 -1.82 -6.72 22.70
C GLU A 426 -2.80 -6.81 21.52
N ILE A 427 -2.50 -6.12 20.40
CA ILE A 427 -3.35 -6.12 19.21
C ILE A 427 -3.40 -7.52 18.57
N ASN A 428 -2.26 -8.21 18.48
CA ASN A 428 -2.17 -9.47 17.74
C ASN A 428 -2.57 -10.70 18.57
N ALA A 429 -2.46 -10.64 19.90
CA ALA A 429 -2.93 -11.71 20.79
C ALA A 429 -4.46 -11.91 20.71
N ASP A 430 -5.23 -10.83 20.48
CA ASP A 430 -6.69 -10.82 20.47
C ASP A 430 -7.30 -10.66 19.07
N TYR A 431 -6.53 -10.87 17.99
CA TYR A 431 -6.92 -10.56 16.61
C TYR A 431 -8.24 -11.23 16.15
N ARG A 432 -8.60 -12.40 16.68
CA ARG A 432 -9.81 -13.16 16.29
C ARG A 432 -11.04 -12.87 17.16
N THR A 433 -10.89 -12.14 18.23
CA THR A 433 -11.98 -11.82 19.15
C THR A 433 -12.69 -10.52 18.76
#